data_bdb6ba3503faf16f7f26d7f4ff96ae2d
#
_entry.id   bdb6ba3503faf16f7f26d7f4ff96ae2d
#
_cell.length_a   1.000
_cell.length_b   1.000
_cell.length_c   1.000
_cell.angle_alpha   90.00
_cell.angle_beta   90.00
_cell.angle_gamma   90.00
#
_symmetry.space_group_name_H-M   'P 1'
#
loop_
_entity.id
_entity.type
_entity.pdbx_description
1 polymer ?
#
loop_
_entity_poly.entity_id
_entity_poly.type
_entity_poly.pdbx_seq_one_letter_code
_entity_poly.pdbx_strand_id
1 'polypeptide(L)'
;MSWDIIGKHICAIEGNQVGHLNAIDVYKALSDSNYIAFGKVLPEIKSYFSNIYFSNISVEATIILYSIKNEIMITIAVDKCKVDIIDGIVIDQIIIDNEWHYISNAEDINDIVSGLIKSNNNQINICEYLEIIKRNQKYNLVEDKTHINNLQKSLDFTPPTGLVANLFDYQKKGYSWMNLMLNGIHGCILGDEMGLGKTLQAISLILDRTNNLKKTLVIAPVSLLENWKSELKKFAPYVRTIVHHGSNRTGNYKTLLNYDCVITSYSNAVSDNSMFNMITWNLLVIDEAQNIKNPNSKRRTGVKNIHSENRLAITGTPFENHMIDIWSLIDFIVPGYLGTQKEFNQEYADDINGATKIEPILSSFMIRRLVKDVAQDLPEKLIIPQPIIMSDLEIELYEEIRNSLSNPNKISLPLLTKLRMFCTHPQLTDSTNELDPYKTSIKYQRCCQILDEVFMRNEKALIFTSYQSMFEIFKNDISNRFSVEVQCINGTTPVDERQKIVNWFNSYDKSALLVLNPVAAGTGLNITGANHVIHYNLEWNPAKEDQASARAYRRGQKKTVFIYRLYYQNTVEQILNQRIETKRDMASSAVLGSSKTKSDYEDILAAIKMSPRGNV
;
A
#
# COMPACT_ATOMS: atom_id res chain seq x y z
N MET A 1 -22.03 33.99 -46.48
CA MET A 1 -21.41 33.49 -45.26
C MET A 1 -21.29 34.66 -44.29
N SER A 2 -21.58 34.48 -43.01
CA SER A 2 -21.51 35.53 -41.99
C SER A 2 -20.78 34.98 -40.75
N TRP A 3 -20.30 35.88 -39.95
CA TRP A 3 -19.79 35.52 -38.63
C TRP A 3 -20.91 35.24 -37.66
N ASP A 4 -20.67 34.44 -36.64
CA ASP A 4 -21.57 34.26 -35.49
C ASP A 4 -20.73 33.84 -34.26
N ILE A 5 -21.37 33.90 -33.10
CA ILE A 5 -20.85 33.42 -31.84
C ILE A 5 -21.71 32.26 -31.39
N ILE A 6 -21.10 31.08 -31.31
CA ILE A 6 -21.75 29.88 -30.76
C ILE A 6 -21.05 29.52 -29.46
N GLY A 7 -21.83 29.43 -28.37
CA GLY A 7 -21.23 29.28 -27.05
C GLY A 7 -20.36 30.49 -26.70
N LYS A 8 -19.04 30.29 -26.67
CA LYS A 8 -18.04 31.31 -26.32
C LYS A 8 -16.91 31.43 -27.36
N HIS A 9 -17.16 31.02 -28.60
CA HIS A 9 -16.17 31.12 -29.68
C HIS A 9 -16.78 31.69 -30.97
N ILE A 10 -15.94 32.27 -31.80
CA ILE A 10 -16.31 32.80 -33.09
C ILE A 10 -16.33 31.70 -34.13
N CYS A 11 -17.34 31.63 -34.95
CA CYS A 11 -17.52 30.72 -36.06
C CYS A 11 -18.04 31.42 -37.32
N ALA A 12 -17.97 30.72 -38.44
CA ALA A 12 -18.55 31.16 -39.70
C ALA A 12 -19.83 30.36 -40.00
N ILE A 13 -20.90 31.01 -40.39
CA ILE A 13 -22.20 30.37 -40.67
C ILE A 13 -22.61 30.57 -42.12
N GLU A 14 -23.11 29.50 -42.76
CA GLU A 14 -23.78 29.56 -44.04
C GLU A 14 -25.12 28.78 -44.00
N GLY A 15 -26.22 29.51 -43.94
CA GLY A 15 -27.55 28.91 -43.72
C GLY A 15 -27.58 28.15 -42.39
N ASN A 16 -27.76 26.81 -42.45
CA ASN A 16 -27.77 25.96 -41.26
C ASN A 16 -26.41 25.27 -41.00
N GLN A 17 -25.39 25.56 -41.79
CA GLN A 17 -24.06 24.97 -41.61
C GLN A 17 -23.16 25.87 -40.78
N VAL A 18 -22.53 25.31 -39.75
CA VAL A 18 -21.58 25.98 -38.88
C VAL A 18 -20.16 25.52 -39.22
N GLY A 19 -19.31 26.47 -39.58
CA GLY A 19 -17.88 26.23 -39.78
C GLY A 19 -17.11 26.72 -38.56
N HIS A 20 -16.59 25.79 -37.78
CA HIS A 20 -15.75 26.13 -36.63
C HIS A 20 -14.37 26.59 -37.11
N LEU A 21 -13.93 27.71 -36.56
CA LEU A 21 -12.64 28.34 -36.86
C LEU A 21 -11.69 28.17 -35.67
N ASN A 22 -10.39 28.05 -35.95
CA ASN A 22 -9.39 28.13 -34.89
C ASN A 22 -8.95 29.56 -34.61
N ALA A 23 -8.24 29.82 -33.54
CA ALA A 23 -7.79 31.16 -33.15
C ALA A 23 -6.89 31.78 -34.22
N ILE A 24 -6.10 31.01 -34.94
CA ILE A 24 -5.23 31.47 -36.05
C ILE A 24 -6.11 32.05 -37.18
N ASP A 25 -7.22 31.41 -37.48
CA ASP A 25 -8.14 31.89 -38.51
C ASP A 25 -8.79 33.21 -38.14
N VAL A 26 -9.14 33.39 -36.86
CA VAL A 26 -9.64 34.67 -36.33
C VAL A 26 -8.58 35.75 -36.41
N TYR A 27 -7.29 35.45 -36.09
CA TYR A 27 -6.19 36.41 -36.25
C TYR A 27 -5.94 36.79 -37.71
N LYS A 28 -6.04 35.85 -38.64
CA LYS A 28 -5.92 36.15 -40.09
C LYS A 28 -7.06 37.08 -40.51
N ALA A 29 -8.31 36.82 -40.09
CA ALA A 29 -9.47 37.66 -40.37
C ALA A 29 -9.36 39.06 -39.74
N LEU A 30 -8.65 39.21 -38.63
CA LEU A 30 -8.35 40.51 -38.03
C LEU A 30 -7.37 41.37 -38.84
N SER A 31 -6.53 40.67 -39.61
CA SER A 31 -5.45 41.29 -40.44
C SER A 31 -5.84 41.48 -41.89
N ASP A 32 -6.87 40.78 -42.39
CA ASP A 32 -7.31 40.80 -43.78
C ASP A 32 -8.81 41.04 -43.87
N SER A 33 -9.19 42.20 -44.36
CA SER A 33 -10.61 42.59 -44.52
C SER A 33 -11.38 41.75 -45.56
N ASN A 34 -10.67 40.97 -46.40
CA ASN A 34 -11.23 40.04 -47.37
C ASN A 34 -10.94 38.57 -47.03
N TYR A 35 -10.91 38.25 -45.75
CA TYR A 35 -10.62 36.90 -45.29
C TYR A 35 -11.58 35.85 -45.89
N ILE A 36 -11.02 34.79 -46.43
CA ILE A 36 -11.76 33.68 -47.04
C ILE A 36 -11.75 32.49 -46.13
N ALA A 37 -12.95 32.06 -45.65
CA ALA A 37 -13.11 30.78 -45.00
C ALA A 37 -14.03 29.88 -45.84
N PHE A 38 -13.74 28.60 -45.88
CA PHE A 38 -14.52 27.59 -46.63
C PHE A 38 -14.85 28.00 -48.08
N GLY A 39 -13.89 28.69 -48.73
CA GLY A 39 -14.01 29.14 -50.12
C GLY A 39 -14.88 30.39 -50.35
N LYS A 40 -15.30 31.09 -49.29
CA LYS A 40 -16.14 32.32 -49.37
C LYS A 40 -15.55 33.45 -48.57
N VAL A 41 -15.72 34.69 -49.10
CA VAL A 41 -15.30 35.90 -48.40
C VAL A 41 -16.25 36.19 -47.25
N LEU A 42 -15.71 36.43 -46.06
CA LEU A 42 -16.42 36.86 -44.87
C LEU A 42 -16.36 38.40 -44.72
N PRO A 43 -17.37 39.04 -44.10
CA PRO A 43 -17.34 40.46 -43.74
C PRO A 43 -16.15 40.77 -42.82
N GLU A 44 -15.71 42.03 -42.79
CA GLU A 44 -14.65 42.46 -41.88
C GLU A 44 -15.03 42.18 -40.43
N ILE A 45 -14.25 41.38 -39.72
CA ILE A 45 -14.59 40.85 -38.40
C ILE A 45 -14.77 41.95 -37.33
N LYS A 46 -13.93 43.01 -37.36
CA LYS A 46 -14.01 44.13 -36.39
C LYS A 46 -15.27 44.96 -36.54
N SER A 47 -15.66 45.18 -37.80
CA SER A 47 -16.90 45.92 -38.11
C SER A 47 -18.13 45.08 -37.76
N TYR A 48 -18.05 43.76 -37.90
CA TYR A 48 -19.14 42.84 -37.60
C TYR A 48 -19.38 42.70 -36.09
N PHE A 49 -18.30 42.57 -35.30
CA PHE A 49 -18.31 42.45 -33.84
C PHE A 49 -17.81 43.74 -33.17
N SER A 50 -18.53 44.85 -33.34
CA SER A 50 -18.15 46.16 -32.78
C SER A 50 -18.15 46.20 -31.25
N ASN A 51 -18.81 45.28 -30.60
CA ASN A 51 -18.93 45.15 -29.14
C ASN A 51 -17.92 44.15 -28.52
N ILE A 52 -17.04 43.52 -29.33
CA ILE A 52 -16.02 42.59 -28.87
C ILE A 52 -14.65 43.24 -29.00
N TYR A 53 -13.89 43.23 -27.92
CA TYR A 53 -12.47 43.57 -27.91
C TYR A 53 -11.64 42.34 -28.25
N PHE A 54 -10.80 42.41 -29.27
CA PHE A 54 -9.91 41.33 -29.65
C PHE A 54 -8.58 41.50 -28.96
N SER A 55 -8.33 40.67 -27.94
CA SER A 55 -7.11 40.70 -27.13
C SER A 55 -5.92 40.01 -27.85
N ASN A 56 -4.74 40.59 -27.71
CA ASN A 56 -3.50 39.96 -28.12
C ASN A 56 -2.88 39.10 -26.98
N ILE A 57 -3.52 39.07 -25.82
CA ILE A 57 -3.07 38.33 -24.66
C ILE A 57 -3.71 36.94 -24.69
N SER A 58 -2.86 35.91 -24.66
CA SER A 58 -3.34 34.54 -24.52
C SER A 58 -3.81 34.25 -23.10
N VAL A 59 -4.68 33.27 -22.98
CA VAL A 59 -5.13 32.70 -21.72
C VAL A 59 -4.79 31.20 -21.69
N GLU A 60 -4.68 30.65 -20.50
CA GLU A 60 -4.47 29.21 -20.32
C GLU A 60 -5.74 28.58 -19.76
N ALA A 61 -6.12 27.44 -20.32
CA ALA A 61 -7.24 26.66 -19.83
C ALA A 61 -6.74 25.52 -18.92
N THR A 62 -7.61 25.11 -18.01
CA THR A 62 -7.37 24.02 -17.06
C THR A 62 -8.46 22.96 -17.19
N ILE A 63 -8.09 21.70 -17.13
CA ILE A 63 -9.01 20.57 -17.04
C ILE A 63 -9.40 20.42 -15.57
N ILE A 64 -10.70 20.52 -15.28
CA ILE A 64 -11.23 20.35 -13.92
C ILE A 64 -12.03 19.05 -13.88
N LEU A 65 -11.58 18.12 -13.05
CA LEU A 65 -12.28 16.88 -12.74
C LEU A 65 -13.04 17.04 -11.42
N TYR A 66 -14.29 16.64 -11.36
CA TYR A 66 -15.12 16.76 -10.16
C TYR A 66 -16.18 15.66 -10.12
N SER A 67 -16.78 15.42 -8.95
CA SER A 67 -17.83 14.40 -8.82
C SER A 67 -19.19 15.00 -8.50
N ILE A 68 -20.25 14.50 -9.17
CA ILE A 68 -21.65 14.81 -8.89
C ILE A 68 -22.39 13.48 -8.76
N LYS A 69 -23.07 13.24 -7.63
CA LYS A 69 -23.92 12.05 -7.41
C LYS A 69 -23.28 10.71 -7.85
N ASN A 70 -22.03 10.50 -7.46
CA ASN A 70 -21.22 9.30 -7.80
C ASN A 70 -20.75 9.19 -9.27
N GLU A 71 -20.98 10.22 -10.08
CA GLU A 71 -20.48 10.29 -11.45
C GLU A 71 -19.25 11.19 -11.52
N ILE A 72 -18.27 10.82 -12.31
CA ILE A 72 -17.08 11.63 -12.55
C ILE A 72 -17.38 12.55 -13.72
N MET A 73 -17.21 13.83 -13.49
CA MET A 73 -17.46 14.88 -14.46
C MET A 73 -16.16 15.57 -14.83
N ILE A 74 -16.07 16.00 -16.08
CA ILE A 74 -14.96 16.78 -16.61
C ILE A 74 -15.48 18.12 -17.13
N THR A 75 -14.72 19.18 -16.91
CA THR A 75 -14.91 20.45 -17.59
C THR A 75 -13.58 21.09 -17.90
N ILE A 76 -13.52 21.83 -18.99
CA ILE A 76 -12.35 22.62 -19.35
C ILE A 76 -12.72 24.07 -19.17
N ALA A 77 -11.90 24.84 -18.49
CA ALA A 77 -12.23 26.22 -18.16
C ALA A 77 -11.00 27.13 -18.17
N VAL A 78 -11.21 28.37 -18.54
CA VAL A 78 -10.34 29.52 -18.28
C VAL A 78 -10.97 30.27 -17.11
N ASP A 79 -10.26 30.30 -15.98
CA ASP A 79 -10.82 30.80 -14.72
C ASP A 79 -12.16 30.11 -14.35
N LYS A 80 -13.30 30.84 -14.45
CA LYS A 80 -14.65 30.32 -14.19
C LYS A 80 -15.45 30.08 -15.46
N CYS A 81 -14.88 30.38 -16.62
CA CYS A 81 -15.57 30.33 -17.92
C CYS A 81 -15.28 28.98 -18.60
N LYS A 82 -16.33 28.22 -18.90
CA LYS A 82 -16.18 26.95 -19.63
C LYS A 82 -15.74 27.21 -21.06
N VAL A 83 -14.84 26.38 -21.54
CA VAL A 83 -14.38 26.32 -22.92
C VAL A 83 -15.27 25.35 -23.69
N ASP A 84 -15.59 25.67 -24.93
CA ASP A 84 -16.42 24.82 -25.79
C ASP A 84 -15.61 23.60 -26.30
N ILE A 85 -16.29 22.47 -26.35
CA ILE A 85 -15.75 21.20 -26.88
C ILE A 85 -16.66 20.78 -28.03
N ILE A 86 -16.09 20.62 -29.21
CA ILE A 86 -16.83 20.27 -30.43
C ILE A 86 -16.21 19.01 -31.03
N ASP A 87 -17.02 17.97 -31.21
CA ASP A 87 -16.58 16.68 -31.73
C ASP A 87 -15.38 16.09 -30.94
N GLY A 88 -15.34 16.34 -29.63
CA GLY A 88 -14.26 15.88 -28.76
C GLY A 88 -12.97 16.70 -28.84
N ILE A 89 -12.98 17.82 -29.56
CA ILE A 89 -11.85 18.74 -29.69
C ILE A 89 -12.16 20.00 -28.88
N VAL A 90 -11.21 20.42 -28.08
CA VAL A 90 -11.29 21.67 -27.30
C VAL A 90 -10.99 22.83 -28.25
N ILE A 91 -11.86 23.79 -28.27
CA ILE A 91 -11.71 24.99 -29.10
C ILE A 91 -10.62 25.88 -28.49
N ASP A 92 -9.71 26.38 -29.33
CA ASP A 92 -8.53 27.16 -28.95
C ASP A 92 -8.79 28.66 -28.77
N GLN A 93 -10.06 29.07 -28.63
CA GLN A 93 -10.48 30.44 -28.44
C GLN A 93 -11.64 30.55 -27.45
N ILE A 94 -11.76 31.70 -26.78
CA ILE A 94 -12.83 31.96 -25.82
C ILE A 94 -13.17 33.46 -25.75
N ILE A 95 -14.45 33.77 -25.54
CA ILE A 95 -14.95 35.13 -25.24
C ILE A 95 -15.32 35.21 -23.76
N ILE A 96 -14.66 36.12 -23.04
CA ILE A 96 -14.88 36.38 -21.62
C ILE A 96 -15.18 37.89 -21.47
N ASP A 97 -16.33 38.26 -20.90
CA ASP A 97 -16.73 39.67 -20.63
C ASP A 97 -16.58 40.59 -21.85
N ASN A 98 -17.00 40.12 -23.04
CA ASN A 98 -16.86 40.78 -24.33
C ASN A 98 -15.40 40.97 -24.82
N GLU A 99 -14.48 40.22 -24.28
CA GLU A 99 -13.09 40.17 -24.74
C GLU A 99 -12.81 38.80 -25.34
N TRP A 100 -12.31 38.77 -26.56
CA TRP A 100 -11.89 37.55 -27.24
C TRP A 100 -10.44 37.27 -26.94
N HIS A 101 -10.12 36.01 -26.55
CA HIS A 101 -8.78 35.53 -26.29
C HIS A 101 -8.53 34.23 -27.03
N TYR A 102 -7.27 33.97 -27.37
CA TYR A 102 -6.86 32.64 -27.76
C TYR A 102 -6.31 31.85 -26.57
N ILE A 103 -6.49 30.53 -26.60
CA ILE A 103 -6.06 29.61 -25.54
C ILE A 103 -4.73 29.00 -25.94
N SER A 104 -3.64 29.40 -25.28
CA SER A 104 -2.26 29.06 -25.69
C SER A 104 -1.92 27.57 -25.49
N ASN A 105 -2.57 26.88 -24.56
CA ASN A 105 -2.34 25.48 -24.23
C ASN A 105 -3.44 24.52 -24.73
N ALA A 106 -4.25 24.94 -25.69
CA ALA A 106 -5.35 24.13 -26.22
C ALA A 106 -4.88 22.81 -26.84
N GLU A 107 -3.73 22.81 -27.52
CA GLU A 107 -3.14 21.58 -28.08
C GLU A 107 -2.74 20.60 -26.97
N ASP A 108 -2.08 21.05 -25.91
CA ASP A 108 -1.69 20.22 -24.77
C ASP A 108 -2.91 19.61 -24.07
N ILE A 109 -3.99 20.40 -23.93
CA ILE A 109 -5.26 19.92 -23.39
C ILE A 109 -5.87 18.88 -24.32
N ASN A 110 -5.87 19.12 -25.63
CA ASN A 110 -6.37 18.16 -26.61
C ASN A 110 -5.59 16.85 -26.58
N ASP A 111 -4.27 16.88 -26.39
CA ASP A 111 -3.47 15.66 -26.21
C ASP A 111 -3.90 14.86 -24.97
N ILE A 112 -4.27 15.53 -23.87
CA ILE A 112 -4.74 14.87 -22.65
C ILE A 112 -6.10 14.22 -22.87
N VAL A 113 -7.06 14.95 -23.48
CA VAL A 113 -8.47 14.54 -23.53
C VAL A 113 -8.88 13.81 -24.81
N SER A 114 -7.99 13.74 -25.82
CA SER A 114 -8.26 13.16 -27.13
C SER A 114 -8.83 11.73 -27.03
N GLY A 115 -10.00 11.54 -27.64
CA GLY A 115 -10.70 10.26 -27.66
C GLY A 115 -11.40 9.88 -26.35
N LEU A 116 -11.29 10.70 -25.29
CA LEU A 116 -11.87 10.41 -23.96
C LEU A 116 -13.16 11.20 -23.73
N ILE A 117 -13.30 12.38 -24.31
CA ILE A 117 -14.52 13.19 -24.18
C ILE A 117 -15.39 12.96 -25.42
N LYS A 118 -16.63 12.50 -25.19
CA LYS A 118 -17.64 12.40 -26.22
C LYS A 118 -18.44 13.70 -26.26
N SER A 119 -18.70 14.22 -27.48
CA SER A 119 -19.51 15.43 -27.67
C SER A 119 -20.82 15.35 -26.90
N ASN A 120 -21.11 16.36 -26.09
CA ASN A 120 -22.32 16.59 -25.29
C ASN A 120 -22.47 15.87 -23.96
N ASN A 121 -21.52 15.09 -23.49
CA ASN A 121 -21.60 14.55 -22.14
C ASN A 121 -20.27 14.79 -21.40
N ASN A 122 -20.31 15.67 -20.38
CA ASN A 122 -19.15 15.95 -19.53
C ASN A 122 -18.88 14.83 -18.51
N GLN A 123 -19.59 13.73 -18.60
CA GLN A 123 -19.40 12.54 -17.76
C GLN A 123 -18.34 11.64 -18.36
N ILE A 124 -17.41 11.21 -17.52
CA ILE A 124 -16.37 10.25 -17.87
C ILE A 124 -16.42 9.04 -16.94
N ASN A 125 -16.03 7.88 -17.45
CA ASN A 125 -15.90 6.69 -16.62
C ASN A 125 -14.55 6.64 -15.90
N ILE A 126 -14.37 5.67 -15.01
CA ILE A 126 -13.15 5.55 -14.20
C ILE A 126 -11.90 5.26 -15.07
N CYS A 127 -12.04 4.56 -16.19
CA CYS A 127 -10.92 4.29 -17.10
C CYS A 127 -10.46 5.57 -17.82
N GLU A 128 -11.41 6.37 -18.29
CA GLU A 128 -11.15 7.67 -18.92
C GLU A 128 -10.51 8.64 -17.92
N TYR A 129 -10.99 8.67 -16.68
CA TYR A 129 -10.39 9.44 -15.59
C TYR A 129 -8.92 9.07 -15.37
N LEU A 130 -8.61 7.77 -15.23
CA LEU A 130 -7.25 7.28 -15.01
C LEU A 130 -6.33 7.59 -16.20
N GLU A 131 -6.86 7.52 -17.42
CA GLU A 131 -6.10 7.88 -18.62
C GLU A 131 -5.80 9.39 -18.67
N ILE A 132 -6.74 10.25 -18.28
CA ILE A 132 -6.53 11.69 -18.15
C ILE A 132 -5.43 11.98 -17.12
N ILE A 133 -5.50 11.38 -15.93
CA ILE A 133 -4.48 11.55 -14.89
C ILE A 133 -3.11 11.11 -15.38
N LYS A 134 -3.02 9.99 -16.11
CA LYS A 134 -1.78 9.49 -16.67
C LYS A 134 -1.18 10.46 -17.71
N ARG A 135 -1.98 10.90 -18.69
CA ARG A 135 -1.52 11.84 -19.73
C ARG A 135 -1.13 13.19 -19.16
N ASN A 136 -1.83 13.65 -18.12
CA ASN A 136 -1.54 14.92 -17.45
C ASN A 136 -0.15 14.99 -16.82
N GLN A 137 0.51 13.89 -16.55
CA GLN A 137 1.85 13.90 -15.93
C GLN A 137 2.90 14.70 -16.75
N LYS A 138 2.72 14.75 -18.07
CA LYS A 138 3.57 15.52 -18.97
C LYS A 138 3.28 17.02 -18.91
N TYR A 139 2.03 17.43 -18.67
CA TYR A 139 1.54 18.79 -18.87
C TYR A 139 1.20 19.53 -17.59
N ASN A 140 0.75 18.81 -16.55
CA ASN A 140 0.29 19.36 -15.27
C ASN A 140 -0.85 20.39 -15.39
N LEU A 141 -1.85 20.10 -16.23
CA LEU A 141 -2.98 20.98 -16.57
C LEU A 141 -4.31 20.51 -15.94
N VAL A 142 -4.31 19.49 -15.08
CA VAL A 142 -5.52 18.94 -14.47
C VAL A 142 -5.62 19.36 -13.01
N GLU A 143 -6.73 20.00 -12.67
CA GLU A 143 -7.17 20.23 -11.29
C GLU A 143 -8.16 19.12 -10.89
N ASP A 144 -7.69 18.16 -10.10
CA ASP A 144 -8.55 17.08 -9.63
C ASP A 144 -9.28 17.45 -8.34
N LYS A 145 -10.55 17.81 -8.47
CA LYS A 145 -11.52 18.05 -7.38
C LYS A 145 -12.40 16.83 -7.10
N THR A 146 -12.20 15.72 -7.82
CA THR A 146 -13.00 14.52 -7.57
C THR A 146 -12.67 13.97 -6.22
N HIS A 147 -11.37 14.09 -5.82
CA HIS A 147 -10.80 13.26 -4.79
C HIS A 147 -11.44 11.87 -4.88
N ILE A 148 -10.89 10.93 -5.62
CA ILE A 148 -11.44 9.55 -5.69
C ILE A 148 -11.67 9.02 -4.27
N ASN A 149 -10.88 9.49 -3.30
CA ASN A 149 -11.16 9.33 -1.88
C ASN A 149 -12.47 10.01 -1.42
N ASN A 150 -13.05 10.98 -2.14
CA ASN A 150 -14.34 11.60 -1.84
C ASN A 150 -15.52 10.90 -2.56
N LEU A 151 -15.30 10.22 -3.66
CA LEU A 151 -16.28 9.24 -4.18
C LEU A 151 -16.61 8.20 -3.10
N GLN A 152 -15.63 7.86 -2.24
CA GLN A 152 -15.85 7.00 -1.08
C GLN A 152 -16.84 7.56 -0.06
N LYS A 153 -17.02 8.89 0.02
CA LYS A 153 -17.98 9.51 0.96
C LYS A 153 -19.42 9.45 0.47
N SER A 154 -19.63 9.29 -0.82
CA SER A 154 -20.95 9.33 -1.48
C SER A 154 -21.44 7.97 -1.98
N LEU A 155 -20.61 6.92 -1.93
CA LEU A 155 -21.01 5.57 -2.34
C LEU A 155 -21.97 4.97 -1.31
N ASP A 156 -23.18 4.67 -1.74
CA ASP A 156 -24.14 3.93 -0.93
C ASP A 156 -23.63 2.51 -0.66
N PHE A 157 -23.60 2.15 0.60
CA PHE A 157 -23.20 0.81 1.02
C PHE A 157 -24.43 -0.07 1.21
N THR A 158 -24.52 -1.10 0.38
CA THR A 158 -25.45 -2.20 0.61
C THR A 158 -24.64 -3.43 1.03
N PRO A 159 -24.81 -3.92 2.27
CA PRO A 159 -24.08 -5.10 2.71
C PRO A 159 -24.49 -6.32 1.88
N PRO A 160 -23.54 -7.18 1.48
CA PRO A 160 -23.86 -8.40 0.79
C PRO A 160 -24.73 -9.31 1.69
N THR A 161 -25.76 -9.91 1.10
CA THR A 161 -26.68 -10.78 1.82
C THR A 161 -25.93 -11.96 2.43
N GLY A 162 -26.15 -12.22 3.73
CA GLY A 162 -25.51 -13.31 4.46
C GLY A 162 -24.18 -12.96 5.12
N LEU A 163 -23.76 -11.68 5.11
CA LEU A 163 -22.59 -11.24 5.86
C LEU A 163 -22.91 -11.22 7.37
N VAL A 164 -22.15 -12.00 8.15
CA VAL A 164 -22.27 -12.08 9.60
C VAL A 164 -21.24 -11.15 10.25
N ALA A 165 -21.32 -9.86 9.94
CA ALA A 165 -20.49 -8.82 10.53
C ALA A 165 -21.11 -7.44 10.33
N ASN A 166 -20.89 -6.55 11.29
CA ASN A 166 -21.13 -5.12 11.12
C ASN A 166 -19.84 -4.45 10.66
N LEU A 167 -19.81 -3.96 9.44
CA LEU A 167 -18.68 -3.22 8.92
C LEU A 167 -18.64 -1.82 9.54
N PHE A 168 -17.45 -1.35 9.86
CA PHE A 168 -17.23 0.05 10.23
C PHE A 168 -17.39 0.95 9.00
N ASP A 169 -17.66 2.23 9.21
CA ASP A 169 -17.93 3.14 8.09
C ASP A 169 -16.78 3.22 7.08
N TYR A 170 -15.55 3.21 7.54
CA TYR A 170 -14.41 3.16 6.61
C TYR A 170 -14.34 1.83 5.84
N GLN A 171 -14.73 0.69 6.45
CA GLN A 171 -14.79 -0.60 5.78
C GLN A 171 -15.91 -0.65 4.73
N LYS A 172 -17.08 -0.07 5.05
CA LYS A 172 -18.19 0.11 4.09
C LYS A 172 -17.73 0.91 2.88
N LYS A 173 -17.07 2.04 3.11
CA LYS A 173 -16.49 2.87 2.05
C LYS A 173 -15.43 2.11 1.24
N GLY A 174 -14.56 1.34 1.90
CA GLY A 174 -13.56 0.51 1.24
C GLY A 174 -14.18 -0.56 0.36
N TYR A 175 -15.20 -1.26 0.84
CA TYR A 175 -15.96 -2.24 0.07
C TYR A 175 -16.60 -1.61 -1.18
N SER A 176 -17.31 -0.48 -1.01
CA SER A 176 -17.98 0.20 -2.11
C SER A 176 -16.99 0.69 -3.16
N TRP A 177 -15.85 1.26 -2.72
CA TRP A 177 -14.77 1.68 -3.61
C TRP A 177 -14.16 0.49 -4.37
N MET A 178 -13.84 -0.61 -3.68
CA MET A 178 -13.31 -1.81 -4.35
C MET A 178 -14.30 -2.36 -5.38
N ASN A 179 -15.60 -2.37 -5.10
CA ASN A 179 -16.60 -2.77 -6.08
C ASN A 179 -16.63 -1.86 -7.29
N LEU A 180 -16.55 -0.54 -7.10
CA LEU A 180 -16.44 0.42 -8.20
C LEU A 180 -15.23 0.13 -9.10
N MET A 181 -14.05 -0.04 -8.47
CA MET A 181 -12.80 -0.32 -9.18
C MET A 181 -12.83 -1.67 -9.93
N LEU A 182 -13.33 -2.72 -9.28
CA LEU A 182 -13.42 -4.05 -9.91
C LEU A 182 -14.43 -4.09 -11.07
N ASN A 183 -15.51 -3.33 -10.99
CA ASN A 183 -16.50 -3.26 -12.08
C ASN A 183 -16.04 -2.33 -13.22
N GLY A 184 -15.18 -1.34 -12.95
CA GLY A 184 -14.71 -0.38 -13.94
C GLY A 184 -13.40 -0.79 -14.62
N ILE A 185 -12.36 -1.08 -13.86
CA ILE A 185 -10.99 -1.34 -14.36
C ILE A 185 -10.49 -2.74 -14.05
N HIS A 186 -11.31 -3.57 -13.41
CA HIS A 186 -11.03 -4.97 -13.09
C HIS A 186 -9.86 -5.18 -12.10
N GLY A 187 -9.38 -4.13 -11.43
CA GLY A 187 -8.28 -4.28 -10.50
C GLY A 187 -8.14 -3.16 -9.47
N CYS A 188 -7.75 -3.50 -8.23
CA CYS A 188 -7.45 -2.53 -7.19
C CYS A 188 -6.52 -3.08 -6.09
N ILE A 189 -5.99 -2.16 -5.28
CA ILE A 189 -5.11 -2.45 -4.15
C ILE A 189 -5.79 -2.00 -2.86
N LEU A 190 -5.94 -2.92 -1.90
CA LEU A 190 -6.34 -2.61 -0.53
C LEU A 190 -5.08 -2.50 0.34
N GLY A 191 -4.62 -1.26 0.50
CA GLY A 191 -3.37 -0.90 1.18
C GLY A 191 -3.54 -0.41 2.63
N ASP A 192 -4.68 -0.65 3.27
CA ASP A 192 -4.96 -0.24 4.65
C ASP A 192 -3.88 -0.69 5.63
N GLU A 193 -3.62 0.13 6.65
CA GLU A 193 -2.71 -0.23 7.73
C GLU A 193 -3.17 -1.54 8.41
N MET A 194 -2.23 -2.25 9.02
CA MET A 194 -2.52 -3.49 9.71
C MET A 194 -3.49 -3.25 10.88
N GLY A 195 -4.39 -4.21 11.11
CA GLY A 195 -5.43 -4.10 12.16
C GLY A 195 -6.76 -3.49 11.68
N LEU A 196 -6.84 -2.89 10.50
CA LEU A 196 -8.06 -2.28 9.95
C LEU A 196 -9.05 -3.27 9.29
N GLY A 197 -8.80 -4.58 9.42
CA GLY A 197 -9.75 -5.61 8.95
C GLY A 197 -9.83 -5.75 7.43
N LYS A 198 -8.69 -5.72 6.75
CA LYS A 198 -8.60 -5.94 5.29
C LYS A 198 -9.23 -7.26 4.86
N THR A 199 -9.00 -8.34 5.62
CA THR A 199 -9.57 -9.66 5.35
C THR A 199 -11.11 -9.61 5.35
N LEU A 200 -11.73 -8.92 6.32
CA LEU A 200 -13.19 -8.80 6.39
C LEU A 200 -13.76 -8.02 5.20
N GLN A 201 -13.10 -6.96 4.76
CA GLN A 201 -13.50 -6.20 3.57
C GLN A 201 -13.44 -7.09 2.31
N ALA A 202 -12.37 -7.88 2.16
CA ALA A 202 -12.24 -8.83 1.06
C ALA A 202 -13.28 -9.98 1.14
N ILE A 203 -13.57 -10.49 2.34
CA ILE A 203 -14.63 -11.50 2.54
C ILE A 203 -15.99 -10.96 2.12
N SER A 204 -16.28 -9.68 2.38
CA SER A 204 -17.52 -9.05 1.91
C SER A 204 -17.63 -9.06 0.38
N LEU A 205 -16.53 -8.81 -0.34
CA LEU A 205 -16.48 -8.94 -1.81
C LEU A 205 -16.65 -10.40 -2.27
N ILE A 206 -15.99 -11.35 -1.61
CA ILE A 206 -16.09 -12.77 -1.93
C ILE A 206 -17.53 -13.24 -1.79
N LEU A 207 -18.21 -12.85 -0.70
CA LEU A 207 -19.61 -13.19 -0.46
C LEU A 207 -20.53 -12.59 -1.53
N ASP A 208 -20.33 -11.34 -1.90
CA ASP A 208 -21.06 -10.69 -2.99
C ASP A 208 -20.90 -11.44 -4.33
N ARG A 209 -19.67 -11.85 -4.68
CA ARG A 209 -19.41 -12.66 -5.88
C ARG A 209 -20.07 -14.04 -5.80
N THR A 210 -20.04 -14.69 -4.64
CA THR A 210 -20.70 -15.98 -4.41
C THR A 210 -22.22 -15.87 -4.55
N ASN A 211 -22.84 -14.82 -4.04
CA ASN A 211 -24.27 -14.54 -4.21
C ASN A 211 -24.66 -14.42 -5.70
N ASN A 212 -23.74 -13.98 -6.54
CA ASN A 212 -23.89 -13.90 -7.99
C ASN A 212 -23.37 -15.14 -8.74
N LEU A 213 -23.20 -16.28 -8.06
CA LEU A 213 -22.70 -17.56 -8.59
C LEU A 213 -21.31 -17.48 -9.23
N LYS A 214 -20.48 -16.55 -8.79
CA LYS A 214 -19.12 -16.33 -9.29
C LYS A 214 -18.09 -16.96 -8.36
N LYS A 215 -16.95 -17.40 -8.92
CA LYS A 215 -15.89 -18.11 -8.18
C LYS A 215 -14.72 -17.21 -7.85
N THR A 216 -14.15 -17.42 -6.66
CA THR A 216 -12.98 -16.66 -6.17
C THR A 216 -11.81 -17.59 -5.89
N LEU A 217 -10.61 -17.14 -6.28
CA LEU A 217 -9.34 -17.73 -5.86
C LEU A 217 -8.61 -16.77 -4.93
N VAL A 218 -8.27 -17.24 -3.75
CA VAL A 218 -7.45 -16.50 -2.76
C VAL A 218 -6.07 -17.12 -2.70
N ILE A 219 -5.03 -16.32 -2.92
CA ILE A 219 -3.62 -16.72 -2.79
C ILE A 219 -3.03 -15.99 -1.60
N ALA A 220 -2.54 -16.72 -0.62
CA ALA A 220 -2.00 -16.16 0.61
C ALA A 220 -0.74 -16.92 1.05
N PRO A 221 0.10 -16.36 1.94
CA PRO A 221 1.14 -17.11 2.62
C PRO A 221 0.58 -18.36 3.31
N VAL A 222 1.36 -19.45 3.33
CA VAL A 222 0.94 -20.73 3.93
C VAL A 222 0.38 -20.55 5.35
N SER A 223 1.00 -19.68 6.11
CA SER A 223 0.62 -19.37 7.49
C SER A 223 -0.75 -18.70 7.65
N LEU A 224 -1.31 -18.14 6.58
CA LEU A 224 -2.60 -17.44 6.60
C LEU A 224 -3.77 -18.28 6.03
N LEU A 225 -3.51 -19.45 5.43
CA LEU A 225 -4.54 -20.23 4.74
C LEU A 225 -5.68 -20.65 5.66
N GLU A 226 -5.35 -21.20 6.84
CA GLU A 226 -6.36 -21.61 7.82
C GLU A 226 -7.06 -20.40 8.48
N ASN A 227 -6.35 -19.27 8.63
CA ASN A 227 -6.97 -18.04 9.10
C ASN A 227 -8.04 -17.55 8.11
N TRP A 228 -7.73 -17.53 6.82
CA TRP A 228 -8.70 -17.19 5.76
C TRP A 228 -9.93 -18.08 5.80
N LYS A 229 -9.74 -19.41 5.91
CA LYS A 229 -10.83 -20.38 6.02
C LYS A 229 -11.68 -20.12 7.27
N SER A 230 -11.04 -19.88 8.40
CA SER A 230 -11.71 -19.62 9.69
C SER A 230 -12.52 -18.32 9.65
N GLU A 231 -11.97 -17.25 9.08
CA GLU A 231 -12.66 -15.96 8.94
C GLU A 231 -13.81 -16.04 7.93
N LEU A 232 -13.64 -16.74 6.81
CA LEU A 232 -14.74 -17.01 5.87
C LEU A 232 -15.88 -17.79 6.55
N LYS A 233 -15.54 -18.85 7.31
CA LYS A 233 -16.54 -19.61 8.06
C LYS A 233 -17.28 -18.75 9.09
N LYS A 234 -16.59 -17.80 9.71
CA LYS A 234 -17.14 -16.90 10.72
C LYS A 234 -18.05 -15.83 10.13
N PHE A 235 -17.60 -15.17 9.07
CA PHE A 235 -18.25 -13.96 8.54
C PHE A 235 -19.11 -14.20 7.28
N ALA A 236 -18.85 -15.28 6.56
CA ALA A 236 -19.58 -15.69 5.36
C ALA A 236 -19.81 -17.22 5.32
N PRO A 237 -20.57 -17.77 6.31
CA PRO A 237 -20.69 -19.23 6.51
C PRO A 237 -21.31 -19.98 5.33
N TYR A 238 -22.02 -19.31 4.45
CA TYR A 238 -22.65 -19.90 3.26
C TYR A 238 -21.67 -20.08 2.09
N VAL A 239 -20.48 -19.47 2.13
CA VAL A 239 -19.44 -19.62 1.11
C VAL A 239 -18.78 -20.99 1.26
N ARG A 240 -18.99 -21.88 0.28
CA ARG A 240 -18.33 -23.20 0.26
C ARG A 240 -16.84 -23.01 -0.05
N THR A 241 -16.02 -23.23 0.98
CA THR A 241 -14.58 -22.92 0.94
C THR A 241 -13.73 -24.17 1.05
N ILE A 242 -12.65 -24.25 0.25
CA ILE A 242 -11.60 -25.26 0.38
C ILE A 242 -10.22 -24.62 0.48
N VAL A 243 -9.36 -25.19 1.33
CA VAL A 243 -7.92 -24.89 1.33
C VAL A 243 -7.21 -25.93 0.46
N HIS A 244 -6.75 -25.50 -0.71
CA HIS A 244 -5.98 -26.32 -1.65
C HIS A 244 -4.50 -26.28 -1.26
N HIS A 245 -4.14 -27.03 -0.20
CA HIS A 245 -2.77 -27.14 0.31
C HIS A 245 -2.60 -28.42 1.11
N GLY A 246 -1.36 -28.94 1.18
CA GLY A 246 -1.02 -30.14 1.95
C GLY A 246 -1.82 -31.37 1.52
N SER A 247 -2.44 -32.06 2.47
CA SER A 247 -3.28 -33.26 2.23
C SER A 247 -4.56 -32.96 1.45
N ASN A 248 -5.04 -31.73 1.46
CA ASN A 248 -6.23 -31.29 0.73
C ASN A 248 -5.95 -30.83 -0.72
N ARG A 249 -4.68 -30.94 -1.16
CA ARG A 249 -4.30 -30.62 -2.54
C ARG A 249 -4.85 -31.65 -3.51
N THR A 250 -5.66 -31.20 -4.48
CA THR A 250 -6.20 -32.06 -5.53
C THR A 250 -5.44 -31.85 -6.84
N GLY A 251 -5.30 -32.90 -7.64
CA GLY A 251 -4.79 -32.84 -9.02
C GLY A 251 -5.87 -32.62 -10.08
N ASN A 252 -7.15 -32.48 -9.66
CA ASN A 252 -8.28 -32.38 -10.57
C ASN A 252 -9.04 -31.06 -10.36
N TYR A 253 -9.01 -30.19 -11.37
CA TYR A 253 -9.72 -28.90 -11.33
C TYR A 253 -11.25 -29.05 -11.12
N LYS A 254 -11.86 -30.14 -11.60
CA LYS A 254 -13.30 -30.39 -11.41
C LYS A 254 -13.69 -30.46 -9.94
N THR A 255 -12.81 -30.95 -9.07
CA THR A 255 -13.04 -30.96 -7.63
C THR A 255 -13.17 -29.54 -7.09
N LEU A 256 -12.37 -28.59 -7.60
CA LEU A 256 -12.39 -27.20 -7.18
C LEU A 256 -13.67 -26.46 -7.63
N LEU A 257 -14.30 -26.93 -8.71
CA LEU A 257 -15.58 -26.35 -9.18
C LEU A 257 -16.74 -26.52 -8.19
N ASN A 258 -16.64 -27.44 -7.24
CA ASN A 258 -17.67 -27.63 -6.20
C ASN A 258 -17.64 -26.55 -5.11
N TYR A 259 -16.62 -25.68 -5.12
CA TYR A 259 -16.42 -24.62 -4.11
C TYR A 259 -16.61 -23.24 -4.74
N ASP A 260 -17.04 -22.30 -3.90
CA ASP A 260 -17.24 -20.91 -4.29
C ASP A 260 -15.96 -20.11 -4.10
N CYS A 261 -15.18 -20.47 -3.07
CA CYS A 261 -13.89 -19.88 -2.76
C CYS A 261 -12.83 -20.97 -2.58
N VAL A 262 -11.74 -20.88 -3.35
CA VAL A 262 -10.55 -21.73 -3.22
C VAL A 262 -9.42 -20.89 -2.63
N ILE A 263 -8.82 -21.36 -1.53
CA ILE A 263 -7.69 -20.72 -0.87
C ILE A 263 -6.44 -21.55 -1.14
N THR A 264 -5.36 -20.91 -1.58
CA THR A 264 -4.11 -21.63 -1.86
C THR A 264 -2.88 -20.79 -1.51
N SER A 265 -1.71 -21.42 -1.55
CA SER A 265 -0.43 -20.73 -1.31
C SER A 265 0.22 -20.23 -2.59
N TYR A 266 1.12 -19.24 -2.48
CA TYR A 266 1.93 -18.76 -3.59
C TYR A 266 2.74 -19.88 -4.29
N SER A 267 3.25 -20.86 -3.53
CA SER A 267 3.97 -22.00 -4.10
C SER A 267 3.05 -22.90 -4.92
N ASN A 268 1.84 -23.17 -4.43
CA ASN A 268 0.87 -23.99 -5.18
C ASN A 268 0.31 -23.23 -6.38
N ALA A 269 0.13 -21.91 -6.28
CA ALA A 269 -0.25 -21.08 -7.43
C ALA A 269 0.74 -21.18 -8.60
N VAL A 270 2.03 -21.39 -8.30
CA VAL A 270 3.06 -21.65 -9.31
C VAL A 270 2.99 -23.09 -9.83
N SER A 271 2.97 -24.08 -8.93
CA SER A 271 3.07 -25.49 -9.32
C SER A 271 1.80 -26.03 -9.98
N ASP A 272 0.62 -25.52 -9.64
CA ASP A 272 -0.69 -25.95 -10.16
C ASP A 272 -1.30 -24.93 -11.13
N ASN A 273 -0.48 -24.05 -11.70
CA ASN A 273 -0.92 -22.93 -12.54
C ASN A 273 -1.83 -23.37 -13.70
N SER A 274 -1.44 -24.44 -14.41
CA SER A 274 -2.23 -25.00 -15.51
C SER A 274 -3.61 -25.48 -15.04
N MET A 275 -3.70 -26.07 -13.85
CA MET A 275 -4.97 -26.51 -13.27
C MET A 275 -5.88 -25.33 -12.92
N PHE A 276 -5.32 -24.27 -12.30
CA PHE A 276 -6.11 -23.07 -11.98
C PHE A 276 -6.60 -22.36 -13.24
N ASN A 277 -5.85 -22.42 -14.34
CA ASN A 277 -6.26 -21.85 -15.64
C ASN A 277 -7.35 -22.65 -16.38
N MET A 278 -7.72 -23.82 -15.90
CA MET A 278 -8.90 -24.56 -16.39
C MET A 278 -10.21 -24.05 -15.78
N ILE A 279 -10.14 -23.07 -14.87
CA ILE A 279 -11.29 -22.47 -14.20
C ILE A 279 -11.31 -20.98 -14.52
N THR A 280 -12.47 -20.46 -14.89
CA THR A 280 -12.67 -19.01 -15.01
C THR A 280 -12.93 -18.42 -13.61
N TRP A 281 -11.97 -17.69 -13.09
CA TRP A 281 -12.09 -17.00 -11.82
C TRP A 281 -12.68 -15.61 -12.02
N ASN A 282 -13.75 -15.28 -11.33
CA ASN A 282 -14.26 -13.92 -11.38
C ASN A 282 -13.40 -12.97 -10.54
N LEU A 283 -12.88 -13.43 -9.40
CA LEU A 283 -12.04 -12.64 -8.51
C LEU A 283 -10.79 -13.44 -8.12
N LEU A 284 -9.63 -12.87 -8.38
CA LEU A 284 -8.33 -13.33 -7.89
C LEU A 284 -7.87 -12.37 -6.79
N VAL A 285 -7.80 -12.87 -5.57
CA VAL A 285 -7.30 -12.13 -4.41
C VAL A 285 -5.90 -12.60 -4.07
N ILE A 286 -4.96 -11.69 -3.95
CA ILE A 286 -3.64 -12.00 -3.36
C ILE A 286 -3.49 -11.27 -2.02
N ASP A 287 -3.15 -12.00 -0.98
CA ASP A 287 -2.88 -11.45 0.35
C ASP A 287 -1.38 -11.39 0.61
N GLU A 288 -0.94 -10.36 1.35
CA GLU A 288 0.47 -10.00 1.51
C GLU A 288 1.16 -9.86 0.14
N ALA A 289 0.60 -8.96 -0.67
CA ALA A 289 0.95 -8.77 -2.09
C ALA A 289 2.44 -8.41 -2.31
N GLN A 290 3.17 -7.97 -1.28
CA GLN A 290 4.63 -7.83 -1.34
C GLN A 290 5.37 -9.13 -1.70
N ASN A 291 4.72 -10.29 -1.64
CA ASN A 291 5.29 -11.56 -2.11
C ASN A 291 5.52 -11.61 -3.64
N ILE A 292 4.88 -10.73 -4.41
CA ILE A 292 5.03 -10.62 -5.87
C ILE A 292 5.76 -9.35 -6.33
N LYS A 293 6.34 -8.58 -5.42
CA LYS A 293 7.02 -7.31 -5.74
C LYS A 293 8.21 -7.46 -6.70
N ASN A 294 8.94 -8.57 -6.62
CA ASN A 294 10.06 -8.82 -7.52
C ASN A 294 9.56 -9.27 -8.92
N PRO A 295 9.78 -8.44 -9.98
CA PRO A 295 9.28 -8.72 -11.33
C PRO A 295 9.76 -10.06 -11.90
N ASN A 296 10.95 -10.51 -11.52
CA ASN A 296 11.59 -11.70 -12.06
C ASN A 296 11.33 -12.97 -11.21
N SER A 297 10.49 -12.87 -10.18
CA SER A 297 10.22 -14.02 -9.31
C SER A 297 9.26 -15.02 -9.97
N LYS A 298 9.52 -16.32 -9.77
CA LYS A 298 8.60 -17.40 -10.19
C LYS A 298 7.20 -17.22 -9.59
N ARG A 299 7.11 -16.68 -8.36
CA ARG A 299 5.83 -16.42 -7.69
C ARG A 299 5.00 -15.41 -8.46
N ARG A 300 5.60 -14.28 -8.85
CA ARG A 300 4.92 -13.25 -9.63
C ARG A 300 4.44 -13.81 -10.98
N THR A 301 5.32 -14.46 -11.72
CA THR A 301 4.97 -15.05 -13.03
C THR A 301 3.83 -16.04 -12.90
N GLY A 302 3.89 -16.95 -11.92
CA GLY A 302 2.84 -17.93 -11.69
C GLY A 302 1.49 -17.30 -11.35
N VAL A 303 1.48 -16.30 -10.46
CA VAL A 303 0.24 -15.63 -10.04
C VAL A 303 -0.34 -14.76 -11.16
N LYS A 304 0.51 -14.00 -11.88
CA LYS A 304 0.08 -13.14 -13.01
C LYS A 304 -0.58 -13.93 -14.12
N ASN A 305 -0.10 -15.16 -14.39
CA ASN A 305 -0.59 -16.01 -15.47
C ASN A 305 -1.92 -16.71 -15.15
N ILE A 306 -2.47 -16.58 -13.94
CA ILE A 306 -3.79 -17.10 -13.62
C ILE A 306 -4.86 -16.19 -14.27
N HIS A 307 -5.73 -16.82 -15.07
CA HIS A 307 -6.81 -16.12 -15.74
C HIS A 307 -7.92 -15.75 -14.75
N SER A 308 -8.19 -14.46 -14.64
CA SER A 308 -9.28 -13.93 -13.80
C SER A 308 -9.86 -12.66 -14.41
N GLU A 309 -11.16 -12.45 -14.19
CA GLU A 309 -11.85 -11.23 -14.63
C GLU A 309 -11.42 -10.03 -13.80
N ASN A 310 -11.30 -10.22 -12.49
CA ASN A 310 -10.99 -9.16 -11.53
C ASN A 310 -9.82 -9.55 -10.64
N ARG A 311 -9.03 -8.57 -10.19
CA ARG A 311 -7.84 -8.76 -9.36
C ARG A 311 -7.82 -7.81 -8.18
N LEU A 312 -7.64 -8.36 -6.98
CA LEU A 312 -7.50 -7.61 -5.73
C LEU A 312 -6.15 -7.94 -5.10
N ALA A 313 -5.32 -6.94 -4.91
CA ALA A 313 -4.09 -7.05 -4.12
C ALA A 313 -4.32 -6.49 -2.72
N ILE A 314 -4.02 -7.27 -1.69
CA ILE A 314 -4.11 -6.86 -0.28
C ILE A 314 -2.70 -6.77 0.27
N THR A 315 -2.35 -5.64 0.89
CA THR A 315 -1.06 -5.46 1.55
C THR A 315 -1.16 -4.43 2.67
N GLY A 316 -0.43 -4.63 3.75
CA GLY A 316 -0.26 -3.61 4.81
C GLY A 316 0.91 -2.66 4.52
N THR A 317 1.79 -3.05 3.60
CA THR A 317 3.01 -2.34 3.20
C THR A 317 3.13 -2.33 1.70
N PRO A 318 2.39 -1.44 1.01
CA PRO A 318 2.38 -1.39 -0.46
C PRO A 318 3.75 -1.04 -1.05
N PHE A 319 4.60 -0.35 -0.30
CA PHE A 319 5.94 0.05 -0.71
C PHE A 319 6.94 -0.27 0.39
N GLU A 320 8.04 -0.90 0.01
CA GLU A 320 9.10 -1.17 0.97
C GLU A 320 10.42 -0.50 0.59
N ASN A 321 10.86 -0.57 -0.68
CA ASN A 321 12.22 -0.12 -1.01
C ASN A 321 12.41 0.48 -2.42
N HIS A 322 11.65 0.10 -3.45
CA HIS A 322 11.92 0.45 -4.84
C HIS A 322 10.66 0.78 -5.64
N MET A 323 10.78 1.71 -6.59
CA MET A 323 9.69 2.06 -7.51
C MET A 323 9.18 0.86 -8.32
N ILE A 324 10.06 -0.09 -8.62
CA ILE A 324 9.70 -1.32 -9.34
C ILE A 324 8.70 -2.22 -8.58
N ASP A 325 8.63 -2.09 -7.25
CA ASP A 325 7.63 -2.79 -6.43
C ASP A 325 6.22 -2.30 -6.78
N ILE A 326 6.07 -1.00 -7.04
CA ILE A 326 4.81 -0.35 -7.48
C ILE A 326 4.40 -0.88 -8.85
N TRP A 327 5.34 -0.86 -9.81
CA TRP A 327 5.09 -1.39 -11.14
C TRP A 327 4.59 -2.83 -11.09
N SER A 328 5.21 -3.67 -10.26
CA SER A 328 4.84 -5.07 -10.12
C SER A 328 3.41 -5.25 -9.61
N LEU A 329 2.96 -4.42 -8.66
CA LEU A 329 1.62 -4.46 -8.10
C LEU A 329 0.57 -3.94 -9.09
N ILE A 330 0.84 -2.80 -9.74
CA ILE A 330 -0.09 -2.23 -10.74
C ILE A 330 -0.20 -3.15 -11.95
N ASP A 331 0.93 -3.69 -12.44
CA ASP A 331 0.92 -4.64 -13.56
C ASP A 331 0.25 -5.99 -13.20
N PHE A 332 0.15 -6.35 -11.91
CA PHE A 332 -0.67 -7.46 -11.47
C PHE A 332 -2.16 -7.13 -11.54
N ILE A 333 -2.60 -5.97 -11.01
CA ILE A 333 -4.03 -5.62 -10.94
C ILE A 333 -4.58 -5.18 -12.30
N VAL A 334 -3.79 -4.43 -13.09
CA VAL A 334 -4.15 -3.96 -14.44
C VAL A 334 -2.96 -4.18 -15.37
N PRO A 335 -2.84 -5.37 -15.97
CA PRO A 335 -1.70 -5.73 -16.81
C PRO A 335 -1.45 -4.77 -17.96
N GLY A 336 -0.20 -4.31 -18.09
CA GLY A 336 0.24 -3.45 -19.19
C GLY A 336 -0.08 -1.96 -19.03
N TYR A 337 -0.82 -1.53 -18.00
CA TYR A 337 -1.19 -0.13 -17.80
C TYR A 337 0.02 0.81 -17.71
N LEU A 338 1.08 0.42 -16.99
CA LEU A 338 2.32 1.19 -16.86
C LEU A 338 3.39 0.79 -17.91
N GLY A 339 3.01 0.12 -18.99
CA GLY A 339 3.93 -0.36 -20.00
C GLY A 339 4.86 -1.48 -19.51
N THR A 340 5.94 -1.70 -20.25
CA THR A 340 6.97 -2.68 -19.88
C THR A 340 7.82 -2.18 -18.72
N GLN A 341 8.49 -3.11 -18.01
CA GLN A 341 9.44 -2.75 -16.95
C GLN A 341 10.52 -1.77 -17.41
N LYS A 342 10.97 -1.90 -18.69
CA LYS A 342 12.01 -1.02 -19.26
C LYS A 342 11.48 0.41 -19.43
N GLU A 343 10.30 0.56 -19.99
CA GLU A 343 9.64 1.86 -20.18
C GLU A 343 9.37 2.52 -18.83
N PHE A 344 8.84 1.76 -17.85
CA PHE A 344 8.61 2.25 -16.50
C PHE A 344 9.88 2.78 -15.83
N ASN A 345 11.01 2.05 -15.91
CA ASN A 345 12.27 2.48 -15.32
C ASN A 345 12.88 3.71 -16.02
N GLN A 346 12.52 3.96 -17.28
CA GLN A 346 12.95 5.16 -18.03
C GLN A 346 12.10 6.38 -17.63
N GLU A 347 10.82 6.17 -17.38
CA GLU A 347 9.86 7.25 -17.07
C GLU A 347 9.86 7.62 -15.58
N TYR A 348 10.00 6.63 -14.69
CA TYR A 348 9.95 6.79 -13.24
C TYR A 348 11.29 6.39 -12.63
N ALA A 349 12.14 7.38 -12.37
CA ALA A 349 13.40 7.16 -11.67
C ALA A 349 13.15 6.71 -10.21
N ASP A 350 14.07 5.91 -9.67
CA ASP A 350 13.99 5.45 -8.26
C ASP A 350 14.46 6.57 -7.31
N ASP A 351 13.78 7.73 -7.37
CA ASP A 351 14.05 8.94 -6.62
C ASP A 351 12.75 9.68 -6.23
N ILE A 352 12.88 10.82 -5.55
CA ILE A 352 11.73 11.64 -5.10
C ILE A 352 10.89 12.13 -6.29
N ASN A 353 11.51 12.48 -7.40
CA ASN A 353 10.80 12.98 -8.58
C ASN A 353 9.94 11.89 -9.20
N GLY A 354 10.51 10.68 -9.38
CA GLY A 354 9.76 9.52 -9.86
C GLY A 354 8.60 9.16 -8.91
N ALA A 355 8.84 9.25 -7.61
CA ALA A 355 7.81 9.02 -6.59
C ALA A 355 6.65 10.02 -6.68
N THR A 356 6.95 11.31 -6.83
CA THR A 356 5.93 12.36 -7.00
C THR A 356 5.12 12.18 -8.28
N LYS A 357 5.77 11.74 -9.37
CA LYS A 357 5.08 11.47 -10.64
C LYS A 357 4.12 10.28 -10.57
N ILE A 358 4.48 9.19 -9.88
CA ILE A 358 3.65 7.98 -9.82
C ILE A 358 2.52 8.07 -8.79
N GLU A 359 2.64 8.95 -7.80
CA GLU A 359 1.67 9.07 -6.69
C GLU A 359 0.22 9.27 -7.15
N PRO A 360 -0.11 10.17 -8.10
CA PRO A 360 -1.48 10.34 -8.58
C PRO A 360 -2.06 9.07 -9.21
N ILE A 361 -1.24 8.34 -9.97
CA ILE A 361 -1.65 7.05 -10.56
C ILE A 361 -1.91 6.05 -9.45
N LEU A 362 -0.97 5.91 -8.53
CA LEU A 362 -1.06 4.94 -7.47
C LEU A 362 -2.26 5.18 -6.56
N SER A 363 -2.49 6.44 -6.15
CA SER A 363 -3.64 6.83 -5.32
C SER A 363 -4.97 6.51 -6.00
N SER A 364 -4.99 6.47 -7.33
CA SER A 364 -6.18 6.09 -8.10
C SER A 364 -6.48 4.59 -8.05
N PHE A 365 -5.45 3.74 -7.92
CA PHE A 365 -5.62 2.28 -7.85
C PHE A 365 -5.63 1.71 -6.44
N MET A 366 -5.29 2.53 -5.43
CA MET A 366 -5.08 2.06 -4.07
C MET A 366 -5.89 2.85 -3.05
N ILE A 367 -6.62 2.14 -2.20
CA ILE A 367 -7.14 2.72 -0.97
C ILE A 367 -6.19 2.39 0.18
N ARG A 368 -5.71 3.43 0.88
CA ARG A 368 -4.82 3.30 2.03
C ARG A 368 -5.28 4.20 3.17
N ARG A 369 -5.58 3.60 4.31
CA ARG A 369 -6.00 4.33 5.52
C ARG A 369 -5.08 3.95 6.66
N LEU A 370 -4.79 4.91 7.51
CA LEU A 370 -3.99 4.71 8.72
C LEU A 370 -4.92 4.50 9.92
N VAL A 371 -4.47 3.71 10.88
CA VAL A 371 -5.22 3.44 12.12
C VAL A 371 -5.57 4.74 12.83
N LYS A 372 -4.64 5.70 12.91
CA LYS A 372 -4.84 7.00 13.55
C LYS A 372 -5.97 7.83 12.93
N ASP A 373 -6.29 7.62 11.64
CA ASP A 373 -7.26 8.43 10.91
C ASP A 373 -8.69 7.85 10.99
N VAL A 374 -8.82 6.53 11.16
CA VAL A 374 -10.12 5.84 11.01
C VAL A 374 -10.53 4.99 12.21
N ALA A 375 -9.65 4.74 13.17
CA ALA A 375 -9.90 3.90 14.33
C ALA A 375 -9.70 4.69 15.63
N GLN A 376 -10.44 5.79 15.80
CA GLN A 376 -10.42 6.65 16.99
C GLN A 376 -10.90 5.93 18.26
N ASP A 377 -11.50 4.77 18.11
CA ASP A 377 -11.93 3.88 19.20
C ASP A 377 -10.78 3.04 19.79
N LEU A 378 -9.60 3.01 19.14
CA LEU A 378 -8.44 2.32 19.67
C LEU A 378 -7.74 3.18 20.74
N PRO A 379 -7.24 2.53 21.80
CA PRO A 379 -6.43 3.22 22.81
C PRO A 379 -5.11 3.72 22.21
N GLU A 380 -4.43 4.56 22.95
CA GLU A 380 -3.15 5.12 22.54
C GLU A 380 -2.07 4.04 22.34
N LYS A 381 -1.17 4.26 21.40
CA LYS A 381 0.02 3.44 21.14
C LYS A 381 1.26 4.27 21.43
N LEU A 382 2.06 3.84 22.41
CA LEU A 382 3.29 4.51 22.84
C LEU A 382 4.50 3.67 22.43
N ILE A 383 5.39 4.24 21.62
CA ILE A 383 6.66 3.62 21.25
C ILE A 383 7.74 4.17 22.18
N ILE A 384 8.42 3.27 22.89
CA ILE A 384 9.39 3.60 23.92
C ILE A 384 10.75 3.00 23.54
N PRO A 385 11.64 3.76 22.87
CA PRO A 385 13.00 3.31 22.64
C PRO A 385 13.72 3.05 23.96
N GLN A 386 14.47 1.95 24.03
CA GLN A 386 15.27 1.55 25.17
C GLN A 386 16.72 1.41 24.75
N PRO A 387 17.46 2.54 24.61
CA PRO A 387 18.89 2.51 24.36
C PRO A 387 19.63 1.97 25.58
N ILE A 388 20.54 1.01 25.38
CA ILE A 388 21.26 0.30 26.44
C ILE A 388 22.75 0.44 26.19
N ILE A 389 23.50 0.72 27.24
CA ILE A 389 24.97 0.77 27.21
C ILE A 389 25.49 -0.58 27.64
N MET A 390 26.42 -1.16 26.90
CA MET A 390 27.09 -2.40 27.24
C MET A 390 27.96 -2.24 28.50
N SER A 391 28.08 -3.27 29.30
CA SER A 391 29.10 -3.36 30.35
C SER A 391 30.50 -3.48 29.74
N ASP A 392 31.54 -3.19 30.53
CA ASP A 392 32.92 -3.29 30.07
C ASP A 392 33.25 -4.69 29.52
N LEU A 393 32.75 -5.73 30.19
CA LEU A 393 32.91 -7.11 29.74
C LEU A 393 32.21 -7.38 28.41
N GLU A 394 30.97 -6.91 28.24
CA GLU A 394 30.26 -7.04 26.98
C GLU A 394 30.97 -6.29 25.85
N ILE A 395 31.55 -5.12 26.14
CA ILE A 395 32.34 -4.33 25.19
C ILE A 395 33.56 -5.12 24.73
N GLU A 396 34.32 -5.73 25.65
CA GLU A 396 35.50 -6.53 25.32
C GLU A 396 35.13 -7.71 24.40
N LEU A 397 34.13 -8.49 24.79
CA LEU A 397 33.65 -9.63 24.01
C LEU A 397 33.10 -9.23 22.62
N TYR A 398 32.37 -8.12 22.55
CA TYR A 398 31.88 -7.58 21.27
C TYR A 398 33.04 -7.23 20.33
N GLU A 399 34.07 -6.54 20.86
CA GLU A 399 35.26 -6.14 20.11
C GLU A 399 36.08 -7.36 19.65
N GLU A 400 36.19 -8.40 20.47
CA GLU A 400 36.83 -9.66 20.06
C GLU A 400 36.12 -10.28 18.85
N ILE A 401 34.77 -10.34 18.88
CA ILE A 401 33.98 -10.83 17.75
C ILE A 401 34.18 -9.93 16.54
N ARG A 402 34.11 -8.62 16.70
CA ARG A 402 34.25 -7.63 15.63
C ARG A 402 35.61 -7.73 14.95
N ASN A 403 36.68 -7.92 15.71
CA ASN A 403 38.06 -7.98 15.25
C ASN A 403 38.49 -9.37 14.77
N SER A 404 37.64 -10.40 14.94
CA SER A 404 37.99 -11.80 14.56
C SER A 404 38.15 -12.02 13.05
N LEU A 405 37.79 -11.03 12.19
CA LEU A 405 37.98 -11.10 10.75
C LEU A 405 39.10 -10.18 10.28
N SER A 406 40.03 -10.76 9.52
CA SER A 406 41.28 -10.15 9.07
C SER A 406 41.14 -9.01 8.05
N ASN A 407 39.94 -8.60 7.64
CA ASN A 407 39.79 -7.55 6.63
C ASN A 407 38.56 -6.63 6.89
N PRO A 408 38.78 -5.45 7.50
CA PRO A 408 37.70 -4.53 7.87
C PRO A 408 36.94 -3.90 6.68
N ASN A 409 37.42 -4.10 5.46
CA ASN A 409 36.79 -3.57 4.23
C ASN A 409 35.96 -4.62 3.45
N LYS A 410 35.94 -5.89 3.90
CA LYS A 410 35.12 -6.94 3.29
C LYS A 410 33.86 -7.15 4.11
N ILE A 411 32.69 -6.96 3.48
CA ILE A 411 31.40 -7.33 4.11
C ILE A 411 31.41 -8.82 4.40
N SER A 412 31.22 -9.14 5.68
CA SER A 412 31.01 -10.50 6.13
C SER A 412 29.62 -10.63 6.75
N LEU A 413 28.66 -11.17 5.99
CA LEU A 413 27.33 -11.51 6.52
C LEU A 413 27.39 -12.46 7.74
N PRO A 414 28.31 -13.45 7.81
CA PRO A 414 28.51 -14.24 9.01
C PRO A 414 28.91 -13.40 10.23
N LEU A 415 29.82 -12.41 10.06
CA LEU A 415 30.20 -11.52 11.17
C LEU A 415 29.02 -10.69 11.67
N LEU A 416 28.26 -10.08 10.75
CA LEU A 416 27.05 -9.34 11.10
C LEU A 416 26.07 -10.21 11.89
N THR A 417 25.88 -11.45 11.45
CA THR A 417 25.02 -12.41 12.14
C THR A 417 25.54 -12.73 13.55
N LYS A 418 26.84 -12.94 13.70
CA LYS A 418 27.47 -13.24 14.99
C LYS A 418 27.38 -12.04 15.95
N LEU A 419 27.64 -10.81 15.47
CA LEU A 419 27.45 -9.60 16.25
C LEU A 419 25.99 -9.40 16.70
N ARG A 420 25.01 -9.66 15.83
CA ARG A 420 23.60 -9.61 16.18
C ARG A 420 23.21 -10.70 17.20
N MET A 421 23.76 -11.89 17.07
CA MET A 421 23.57 -12.96 18.07
C MET A 421 24.12 -12.52 19.43
N PHE A 422 25.34 -11.97 19.46
CA PHE A 422 25.94 -11.46 20.68
C PHE A 422 25.10 -10.32 21.30
N CYS A 423 24.68 -9.34 20.50
CA CYS A 423 23.79 -8.27 20.96
C CYS A 423 22.41 -8.80 21.42
N THR A 424 22.00 -9.96 20.98
CA THR A 424 20.81 -10.61 21.53
C THR A 424 21.10 -11.14 22.93
N HIS A 425 22.11 -11.99 23.07
CA HIS A 425 22.57 -12.50 24.34
C HIS A 425 23.97 -13.13 24.18
N PRO A 426 24.95 -12.81 25.04
CA PRO A 426 26.30 -13.37 24.92
C PRO A 426 26.36 -14.91 24.90
N GLN A 427 25.47 -15.60 25.61
CA GLN A 427 25.39 -17.07 25.61
C GLN A 427 25.07 -17.67 24.22
N LEU A 428 24.56 -16.90 23.27
CA LEU A 428 24.29 -17.38 21.91
C LEU A 428 25.54 -17.50 21.03
N THR A 429 26.68 -17.00 21.50
CA THR A 429 27.95 -16.96 20.74
C THR A 429 29.08 -17.72 21.42
N ASP A 430 28.77 -18.54 22.43
CA ASP A 430 29.75 -19.22 23.28
C ASP A 430 30.83 -18.28 23.89
N SER A 431 30.47 -17.00 24.02
CA SER A 431 31.39 -15.97 24.52
C SER A 431 31.43 -15.90 26.06
N THR A 432 30.66 -16.75 26.75
CA THR A 432 30.58 -16.78 28.20
C THR A 432 30.25 -18.18 28.70
N ASN A 433 30.84 -18.54 29.85
CA ASN A 433 30.53 -19.76 30.60
C ASN A 433 29.53 -19.52 31.74
N GLU A 434 29.09 -18.29 31.97
CA GLU A 434 28.09 -17.94 33.00
C GLU A 434 26.74 -18.49 32.59
N LEU A 435 26.11 -19.25 33.47
CA LEU A 435 24.83 -19.91 33.24
C LEU A 435 23.61 -19.03 33.56
N ASP A 436 23.77 -18.01 34.42
CA ASP A 436 22.68 -17.07 34.76
C ASP A 436 22.54 -16.02 33.67
N PRO A 437 21.44 -16.05 32.87
CA PRO A 437 21.25 -15.10 31.79
C PRO A 437 21.20 -13.64 32.25
N TYR A 438 20.72 -13.42 33.47
CA TYR A 438 20.61 -12.08 34.05
C TYR A 438 21.98 -11.45 34.31
N LYS A 439 22.98 -12.25 34.70
CA LYS A 439 24.32 -11.73 34.99
C LYS A 439 25.14 -11.48 33.74
N THR A 440 24.80 -12.10 32.64
CA THR A 440 25.59 -12.08 31.40
C THR A 440 25.20 -10.98 30.41
N SER A 441 24.02 -10.35 30.56
CA SER A 441 23.52 -9.38 29.59
C SER A 441 22.78 -8.21 30.24
N ILE A 442 23.28 -7.01 30.07
CA ILE A 442 22.60 -5.77 30.50
C ILE A 442 21.27 -5.60 29.78
N LYS A 443 21.21 -6.01 28.51
CA LYS A 443 19.95 -5.99 27.74
C LYS A 443 18.90 -6.92 28.33
N TYR A 444 19.31 -8.10 28.76
CA TYR A 444 18.41 -9.04 29.44
C TYR A 444 17.96 -8.49 30.79
N GLN A 445 18.86 -7.89 31.58
CA GLN A 445 18.51 -7.21 32.83
C GLN A 445 17.45 -6.12 32.59
N ARG A 446 17.63 -5.28 31.55
CA ARG A 446 16.65 -4.23 31.22
C ARG A 446 15.31 -4.82 30.83
N CYS A 447 15.30 -5.91 30.07
CA CYS A 447 14.08 -6.64 29.75
C CYS A 447 13.38 -7.14 31.02
N CYS A 448 14.11 -7.75 31.96
CA CYS A 448 13.57 -8.21 33.23
C CYS A 448 12.99 -7.06 34.09
N GLN A 449 13.63 -5.89 34.11
CA GLN A 449 13.11 -4.72 34.81
C GLN A 449 11.75 -4.27 34.24
N ILE A 450 11.63 -4.23 32.89
CA ILE A 450 10.36 -3.89 32.24
C ILE A 450 9.28 -4.94 32.59
N LEU A 451 9.64 -6.22 32.54
CA LEU A 451 8.70 -7.31 32.88
C LEU A 451 8.26 -7.25 34.33
N ASP A 452 9.15 -6.91 35.25
CA ASP A 452 8.83 -6.74 36.68
C ASP A 452 7.74 -5.67 36.87
N GLU A 453 7.92 -4.49 36.26
CA GLU A 453 6.91 -3.43 36.28
C GLU A 453 5.57 -3.86 35.69
N VAL A 454 5.59 -4.63 34.60
CA VAL A 454 4.39 -5.16 33.94
C VAL A 454 3.65 -6.15 34.85
N PHE A 455 4.39 -7.09 35.44
CA PHE A 455 3.79 -8.14 36.28
C PHE A 455 3.29 -7.60 37.62
N MET A 456 3.97 -6.60 38.19
CA MET A 456 3.48 -5.88 39.37
C MET A 456 2.10 -5.22 39.14
N ARG A 457 1.79 -4.83 37.91
CA ARG A 457 0.48 -4.26 37.52
C ARG A 457 -0.55 -5.33 37.17
N ASN A 458 -0.21 -6.60 37.32
CA ASN A 458 -1.03 -7.74 36.86
C ASN A 458 -1.37 -7.63 35.36
N GLU A 459 -0.40 -7.22 34.55
CA GLU A 459 -0.55 -7.08 33.10
C GLU A 459 0.22 -8.18 32.37
N LYS A 460 0.01 -8.29 31.04
CA LYS A 460 0.61 -9.32 30.20
C LYS A 460 1.52 -8.68 29.17
N ALA A 461 2.60 -9.39 28.85
CA ALA A 461 3.56 -8.94 27.85
C ALA A 461 3.73 -9.92 26.69
N LEU A 462 4.11 -9.37 25.53
CA LEU A 462 4.62 -10.10 24.38
C LEU A 462 6.10 -9.78 24.23
N ILE A 463 6.95 -10.80 24.05
CA ILE A 463 8.34 -10.60 23.63
C ILE A 463 8.52 -11.15 22.23
N PHE A 464 9.07 -10.32 21.34
CA PHE A 464 9.48 -10.74 20.01
C PHE A 464 10.98 -10.95 19.93
N THR A 465 11.38 -12.16 19.55
CA THR A 465 12.79 -12.55 19.33
C THR A 465 12.93 -13.42 18.09
N SER A 466 13.99 -13.18 17.33
CA SER A 466 14.27 -13.92 16.09
C SER A 466 15.10 -15.19 16.32
N TYR A 467 15.72 -15.33 17.50
CA TYR A 467 16.64 -16.42 17.82
C TYR A 467 15.98 -17.51 18.66
N GLN A 468 16.04 -18.75 18.16
CA GLN A 468 15.33 -19.87 18.79
C GLN A 468 15.85 -20.20 20.18
N SER A 469 17.15 -20.11 20.42
CA SER A 469 17.74 -20.37 21.75
C SER A 469 17.22 -19.44 22.85
N MET A 470 16.78 -18.21 22.47
CA MET A 470 16.19 -17.29 23.44
C MET A 470 14.84 -17.75 24.00
N PHE A 471 14.10 -18.58 23.27
CA PHE A 471 12.81 -19.10 23.75
C PHE A 471 12.97 -19.92 25.02
N GLU A 472 13.99 -20.79 25.07
CA GLU A 472 14.30 -21.60 26.25
C GLU A 472 14.81 -20.73 27.40
N ILE A 473 15.67 -19.74 27.12
CA ILE A 473 16.15 -18.79 28.12
C ILE A 473 14.99 -18.05 28.76
N PHE A 474 14.12 -17.43 27.95
CA PHE A 474 12.95 -16.71 28.47
C PHE A 474 12.00 -17.62 29.23
N LYS A 475 11.71 -18.81 28.68
CA LYS A 475 10.78 -19.75 29.32
C LYS A 475 11.26 -20.18 30.69
N ASN A 476 12.53 -20.57 30.81
CA ASN A 476 13.06 -21.13 32.04
C ASN A 476 13.36 -20.03 33.08
N ASP A 477 14.08 -18.98 32.69
CA ASP A 477 14.50 -17.95 33.66
C ASP A 477 13.31 -17.08 34.11
N ILE A 478 12.48 -16.56 33.18
CA ILE A 478 11.36 -15.67 33.53
C ILE A 478 10.30 -16.40 34.37
N SER A 479 9.98 -17.65 33.99
CA SER A 479 9.03 -18.45 34.78
C SER A 479 9.50 -18.65 36.22
N ASN A 480 10.79 -18.95 36.42
CA ASN A 480 11.37 -19.15 37.74
C ASN A 480 11.53 -17.84 38.52
N ARG A 481 11.99 -16.78 37.83
CA ARG A 481 12.31 -15.47 38.45
C ARG A 481 11.07 -14.73 38.94
N PHE A 482 9.98 -14.76 38.16
CA PHE A 482 8.76 -14.01 38.45
C PHE A 482 7.56 -14.89 38.85
N SER A 483 7.71 -16.20 38.84
CA SER A 483 6.62 -17.15 39.11
C SER A 483 5.38 -16.91 38.22
N VAL A 484 5.61 -16.63 36.93
CA VAL A 484 4.57 -16.36 35.93
C VAL A 484 4.56 -17.44 34.85
N GLU A 485 3.40 -17.63 34.22
CA GLU A 485 3.26 -18.54 33.09
C GLU A 485 3.90 -17.95 31.83
N VAL A 486 4.79 -18.72 31.21
CA VAL A 486 5.48 -18.36 29.96
C VAL A 486 5.14 -19.36 28.88
N GLN A 487 4.53 -18.90 27.79
CA GLN A 487 4.25 -19.69 26.60
C GLN A 487 5.08 -19.20 25.40
N CYS A 488 5.31 -20.08 24.45
CA CYS A 488 6.18 -19.81 23.29
C CYS A 488 5.50 -20.19 21.98
N ILE A 489 5.59 -19.33 20.97
CA ILE A 489 5.18 -19.62 19.60
C ILE A 489 6.35 -19.34 18.67
N ASN A 490 6.91 -20.38 18.07
CA ASN A 490 8.03 -20.29 17.12
C ASN A 490 7.67 -20.91 15.75
N GLY A 491 8.65 -21.02 14.86
CA GLY A 491 8.45 -21.57 13.51
C GLY A 491 8.00 -23.02 13.48
N THR A 492 8.37 -23.82 14.48
CA THR A 492 8.06 -25.26 14.58
C THR A 492 6.71 -25.54 15.26
N THR A 493 6.10 -24.55 15.95
CA THR A 493 4.81 -24.70 16.60
C THR A 493 3.72 -24.96 15.55
N PRO A 494 2.97 -26.08 15.63
CA PRO A 494 1.87 -26.37 14.71
C PRO A 494 0.81 -25.27 14.70
N VAL A 495 0.16 -25.04 13.54
CA VAL A 495 -0.79 -23.93 13.36
C VAL A 495 -1.97 -24.04 14.34
N ASP A 496 -2.51 -25.25 14.54
CA ASP A 496 -3.64 -25.50 15.45
C ASP A 496 -3.26 -25.22 16.91
N GLU A 497 -2.02 -25.50 17.30
CA GLU A 497 -1.51 -25.26 18.64
C GLU A 497 -1.31 -23.76 18.90
N ARG A 498 -0.84 -23.00 17.89
CA ARG A 498 -0.69 -21.54 18.00
C ARG A 498 -2.00 -20.88 18.42
N GLN A 499 -3.13 -21.27 17.82
CA GLN A 499 -4.43 -20.70 18.16
C GLN A 499 -4.88 -21.08 19.58
N LYS A 500 -4.60 -22.29 20.03
CA LYS A 500 -4.89 -22.74 21.41
C LYS A 500 -4.11 -21.91 22.43
N ILE A 501 -2.81 -21.71 22.19
CA ILE A 501 -1.93 -20.88 23.05
C ILE A 501 -2.47 -19.45 23.11
N VAL A 502 -2.81 -18.86 21.96
CA VAL A 502 -3.35 -17.49 21.91
C VAL A 502 -4.69 -17.36 22.63
N ASN A 503 -5.60 -18.32 22.45
CA ASN A 503 -6.89 -18.32 23.14
C ASN A 503 -6.70 -18.42 24.65
N TRP A 504 -5.84 -19.33 25.10
CA TRP A 504 -5.47 -19.44 26.51
C TRP A 504 -4.88 -18.12 27.02
N PHE A 505 -3.89 -17.55 26.34
CA PHE A 505 -3.24 -16.32 26.74
C PHE A 505 -4.21 -15.14 26.84
N ASN A 506 -5.15 -15.01 25.91
CA ASN A 506 -6.15 -13.95 25.94
C ASN A 506 -7.13 -14.09 27.12
N SER A 507 -7.52 -15.32 27.47
CA SER A 507 -8.49 -15.61 28.54
C SER A 507 -7.87 -15.75 29.93
N TYR A 508 -6.53 -15.84 30.03
CA TYR A 508 -5.84 -16.00 31.32
C TYR A 508 -5.88 -14.70 32.12
N ASP A 509 -6.32 -14.75 33.39
CA ASP A 509 -6.63 -13.55 34.19
C ASP A 509 -5.45 -13.00 34.99
N LYS A 510 -4.32 -13.72 35.02
CA LYS A 510 -3.10 -13.30 35.73
C LYS A 510 -2.02 -12.80 34.76
N SER A 511 -0.94 -12.25 35.31
CA SER A 511 0.26 -11.93 34.56
C SER A 511 0.77 -13.15 33.80
N ALA A 512 1.14 -12.96 32.57
CA ALA A 512 1.71 -13.99 31.71
C ALA A 512 2.61 -13.37 30.63
N LEU A 513 3.55 -14.17 30.17
CA LEU A 513 4.42 -13.82 29.07
C LEU A 513 4.16 -14.74 27.86
N LEU A 514 4.06 -14.15 26.68
CA LEU A 514 4.07 -14.91 25.44
C LEU A 514 5.30 -14.50 24.60
N VAL A 515 6.20 -15.45 24.36
CA VAL A 515 7.39 -15.24 23.53
C VAL A 515 7.10 -15.70 22.10
N LEU A 516 7.39 -14.85 21.13
CA LEU A 516 7.03 -15.07 19.74
C LEU A 516 8.21 -14.82 18.80
N ASN A 517 8.29 -15.63 17.74
CA ASN A 517 9.09 -15.27 16.58
C ASN A 517 8.30 -14.27 15.71
N PRO A 518 8.88 -13.12 15.30
CA PRO A 518 8.19 -12.11 14.48
C PRO A 518 7.57 -12.69 13.20
N VAL A 519 8.24 -13.66 12.56
CA VAL A 519 7.73 -14.31 11.33
C VAL A 519 6.57 -15.25 11.66
N ALA A 520 6.64 -16.00 12.75
CA ALA A 520 5.55 -16.87 13.19
C ALA A 520 4.32 -16.05 13.66
N ALA A 521 4.54 -14.89 14.27
CA ALA A 521 3.49 -13.96 14.63
C ALA A 521 2.81 -13.33 13.39
N GLY A 522 3.48 -13.28 12.25
CA GLY A 522 2.89 -12.87 10.96
C GLY A 522 1.65 -13.68 10.53
N THR A 523 1.31 -14.75 11.22
CA THR A 523 0.25 -15.71 10.89
C THR A 523 -1.19 -15.28 11.25
N GLY A 524 -1.49 -14.00 11.38
CA GLY A 524 -2.88 -13.53 11.62
C GLY A 524 -3.39 -13.70 13.05
N LEU A 525 -2.53 -14.05 14.01
CA LEU A 525 -2.89 -14.23 15.42
C LEU A 525 -3.47 -12.93 16.02
N ASN A 526 -4.50 -13.07 16.85
CA ASN A 526 -5.16 -11.98 17.56
C ASN A 526 -4.82 -12.03 19.05
N ILE A 527 -3.88 -11.19 19.52
CA ILE A 527 -3.31 -11.27 20.87
C ILE A 527 -3.62 -9.98 21.64
N THR A 528 -4.92 -9.66 21.76
CA THR A 528 -5.38 -8.45 22.45
C THR A 528 -5.35 -8.55 23.99
N GLY A 529 -5.01 -9.72 24.54
CA GLY A 529 -4.83 -9.91 25.97
C GLY A 529 -3.59 -9.22 26.55
N ALA A 530 -2.61 -8.85 25.74
CA ALA A 530 -1.43 -8.11 26.16
C ALA A 530 -1.51 -6.64 25.74
N ASN A 531 -0.99 -5.76 26.57
CA ASN A 531 -0.84 -4.34 26.29
C ASN A 531 0.63 -3.88 26.35
N HIS A 532 1.58 -4.77 26.63
CA HIS A 532 3.01 -4.53 26.57
C HIS A 532 3.65 -5.40 25.49
N VAL A 533 4.38 -4.78 24.58
CA VAL A 533 5.08 -5.43 23.47
C VAL A 533 6.56 -5.07 23.55
N ILE A 534 7.42 -6.06 23.63
CA ILE A 534 8.87 -5.90 23.74
C ILE A 534 9.52 -6.45 22.47
N HIS A 535 10.06 -5.59 21.64
CA HIS A 535 10.97 -5.97 20.56
C HIS A 535 12.35 -6.15 21.16
N TYR A 536 12.67 -7.38 21.54
CA TYR A 536 13.95 -7.73 22.12
C TYR A 536 15.07 -7.74 21.07
N ASN A 537 14.73 -8.09 19.84
CA ASN A 537 15.55 -7.92 18.66
C ASN A 537 14.87 -6.98 17.66
N LEU A 538 15.65 -6.09 17.07
CA LEU A 538 15.19 -5.23 15.98
C LEU A 538 15.30 -5.95 14.64
N GLU A 539 14.30 -5.77 13.78
CA GLU A 539 14.26 -6.35 12.44
C GLU A 539 14.83 -5.36 11.41
N TRP A 540 15.43 -5.84 10.32
CA TRP A 540 15.86 -4.99 9.21
C TRP A 540 14.71 -4.28 8.50
N ASN A 541 13.54 -4.90 8.50
CA ASN A 541 12.34 -4.37 7.87
C ASN A 541 11.38 -3.90 8.96
N PRO A 542 11.13 -2.57 9.08
CA PRO A 542 10.19 -2.01 10.07
C PRO A 542 8.79 -2.59 9.94
N ALA A 543 8.36 -2.97 8.72
CA ALA A 543 7.07 -3.59 8.50
C ALA A 543 6.86 -4.89 9.29
N LYS A 544 7.93 -5.67 9.54
CA LYS A 544 7.84 -6.87 10.38
C LYS A 544 7.61 -6.54 11.85
N GLU A 545 8.25 -5.49 12.38
CA GLU A 545 8.01 -5.02 13.74
C GLU A 545 6.59 -4.48 13.89
N ASP A 546 6.14 -3.67 12.91
CA ASP A 546 4.80 -3.11 12.90
C ASP A 546 3.75 -4.22 12.78
N GLN A 547 4.00 -5.25 11.96
CA GLN A 547 3.17 -6.43 11.86
C GLN A 547 3.10 -7.22 13.19
N ALA A 548 4.23 -7.38 13.85
CA ALA A 548 4.30 -8.02 15.16
C ALA A 548 3.53 -7.21 16.22
N SER A 549 3.76 -5.91 16.30
CA SER A 549 3.05 -5.01 17.23
C SER A 549 1.54 -4.95 16.97
N ALA A 550 1.11 -5.03 15.71
CA ALA A 550 -0.30 -5.05 15.32
C ALA A 550 -1.05 -6.31 15.78
N ARG A 551 -0.39 -7.28 16.40
CA ARG A 551 -1.05 -8.43 17.05
C ARG A 551 -1.68 -8.03 18.38
N ALA A 552 -1.07 -7.09 19.11
CA ALA A 552 -1.59 -6.50 20.34
C ALA A 552 -2.36 -5.20 20.09
N TYR A 553 -1.84 -4.34 19.19
CA TYR A 553 -2.48 -3.06 18.83
C TYR A 553 -3.45 -3.24 17.67
N ARG A 554 -4.63 -3.69 18.01
CA ARG A 554 -5.71 -3.90 17.04
C ARG A 554 -7.07 -3.80 17.71
N ARG A 555 -8.14 -3.79 16.93
CA ARG A 555 -9.51 -3.74 17.45
C ARG A 555 -9.80 -4.89 18.40
N GLY A 556 -10.39 -4.52 19.54
CA GLY A 556 -10.56 -5.40 20.71
C GLY A 556 -9.57 -5.10 21.84
N GLN A 557 -8.51 -4.34 21.59
CA GLN A 557 -7.64 -3.80 22.63
C GLN A 557 -8.36 -2.67 23.39
N LYS A 558 -8.32 -2.71 24.71
CA LYS A 558 -8.96 -1.72 25.59
C LYS A 558 -7.97 -0.87 26.39
N LYS A 559 -6.69 -1.27 26.42
CA LYS A 559 -5.64 -0.62 27.20
C LYS A 559 -4.64 0.05 26.25
N THR A 560 -4.02 1.15 26.70
CA THR A 560 -2.87 1.75 26.04
C THR A 560 -1.80 0.69 25.79
N VAL A 561 -1.30 0.61 24.55
CA VAL A 561 -0.29 -0.37 24.17
C VAL A 561 1.09 0.28 24.22
N PHE A 562 1.96 -0.28 25.04
CA PHE A 562 3.34 0.14 25.21
C PHE A 562 4.24 -0.76 24.36
N ILE A 563 5.04 -0.16 23.46
CA ILE A 563 5.96 -0.88 22.56
C ILE A 563 7.38 -0.50 22.92
N TYR A 564 8.09 -1.40 23.58
CA TYR A 564 9.49 -1.22 23.97
C TYR A 564 10.41 -1.75 22.88
N ARG A 565 11.41 -0.96 22.50
CA ARG A 565 12.42 -1.32 21.48
C ARG A 565 13.79 -1.33 22.13
N LEU A 566 14.32 -2.52 22.41
CA LEU A 566 15.59 -2.68 23.11
C LEU A 566 16.73 -2.77 22.09
N TYR A 567 17.76 -1.96 22.26
CA TYR A 567 18.96 -2.02 21.44
C TYR A 567 20.18 -1.47 22.17
N TYR A 568 21.33 -2.05 21.89
CA TYR A 568 22.60 -1.54 22.38
C TYR A 568 23.05 -0.32 21.59
N GLN A 569 23.46 0.73 22.30
CA GLN A 569 24.09 1.93 21.73
C GLN A 569 25.47 1.61 21.15
N ASN A 570 25.88 2.35 20.14
CA ASN A 570 27.18 2.24 19.47
C ASN A 570 27.47 0.82 18.95
N THR A 571 26.45 0.08 18.54
CA THR A 571 26.56 -1.27 18.00
C THR A 571 25.78 -1.39 16.68
N VAL A 572 25.87 -2.56 16.06
CA VAL A 572 25.05 -2.94 14.89
C VAL A 572 23.55 -2.69 15.12
N GLU A 573 23.04 -2.78 16.35
CA GLU A 573 21.63 -2.58 16.63
C GLU A 573 21.24 -1.09 16.59
N GLN A 574 22.13 -0.17 16.90
CA GLN A 574 21.83 1.27 16.75
C GLN A 574 21.62 1.66 15.29
N ILE A 575 22.44 1.16 14.37
CA ILE A 575 22.26 1.39 12.93
C ILE A 575 20.90 0.84 12.46
N LEU A 576 20.54 -0.36 12.94
CA LEU A 576 19.21 -0.94 12.67
C LEU A 576 18.09 -0.02 13.18
N ASN A 577 18.21 0.49 14.41
CA ASN A 577 17.21 1.40 14.97
C ASN A 577 17.07 2.68 14.15
N GLN A 578 18.18 3.34 13.81
CA GLN A 578 18.18 4.56 13.00
C GLN A 578 17.53 4.32 11.62
N ARG A 579 17.86 3.20 10.99
CA ARG A 579 17.27 2.81 9.71
C ARG A 579 15.75 2.63 9.81
N ILE A 580 15.27 1.97 10.87
CA ILE A 580 13.84 1.75 11.10
C ILE A 580 13.12 3.09 11.29
N GLU A 581 13.69 4.02 12.07
CA GLU A 581 13.14 5.35 12.29
C GLU A 581 13.07 6.14 10.99
N THR A 582 14.16 6.21 10.24
CA THR A 582 14.19 6.88 8.92
C THR A 582 13.12 6.33 7.97
N LYS A 583 12.97 5.00 7.88
CA LYS A 583 11.95 4.37 7.02
C LYS A 583 10.51 4.64 7.52
N ARG A 584 10.29 4.75 8.82
CA ARG A 584 8.97 5.12 9.38
C ARG A 584 8.61 6.56 9.10
N ASP A 585 9.54 7.48 9.25
CA ASP A 585 9.35 8.91 8.96
C ASP A 585 9.00 9.12 7.48
N MET A 586 9.66 8.38 6.58
CA MET A 586 9.35 8.38 5.15
C MET A 586 7.97 7.80 4.84
N ALA A 587 7.60 6.71 5.49
CA ALA A 587 6.28 6.08 5.29
C ALA A 587 5.13 6.92 5.88
N SER A 588 5.42 7.79 6.84
CA SER A 588 4.45 8.68 7.49
C SER A 588 4.25 9.99 6.73
N SER A 589 5.28 10.51 6.04
CA SER A 589 5.11 11.55 5.04
C SER A 589 4.37 10.92 3.87
N ALA A 590 3.21 11.47 3.52
CA ALA A 590 2.36 10.98 2.41
C ALA A 590 3.05 11.06 1.04
N VAL A 591 4.26 11.56 0.99
CA VAL A 591 5.15 11.60 -0.17
C VAL A 591 5.86 10.25 -0.27
N LEU A 592 5.71 9.58 -1.39
CA LEU A 592 6.59 8.51 -1.83
C LEU A 592 8.04 9.04 -1.90
N GLY A 593 8.67 9.22 -0.75
CA GLY A 593 10.06 9.60 -0.68
C GLY A 593 10.91 8.38 -0.96
N SER A 594 11.33 8.17 -2.20
CA SER A 594 12.56 7.45 -2.42
C SER A 594 13.68 8.34 -1.88
N SER A 595 14.00 8.23 -0.60
CA SER A 595 15.33 8.69 -0.20
C SER A 595 16.34 7.87 -1.01
N LYS A 596 17.44 8.48 -1.37
CA LYS A 596 18.70 7.75 -1.53
C LYS A 596 18.96 7.07 -0.17
N THR A 597 18.29 5.96 0.08
CA THR A 597 18.71 5.05 1.13
C THR A 597 20.13 4.67 0.74
N LYS A 598 21.08 5.01 1.59
CA LYS A 598 22.40 4.38 1.59
C LYS A 598 22.13 2.93 1.23
N SER A 599 22.85 2.39 0.28
CA SER A 599 22.61 1.02 -0.16
C SER A 599 22.61 0.12 1.07
N ASP A 600 21.82 -0.94 1.09
CA ASP A 600 21.86 -1.93 2.17
C ASP A 600 23.29 -2.34 2.51
N TYR A 601 24.18 -2.25 1.52
CA TYR A 601 25.61 -2.47 1.62
C TYR A 601 26.32 -1.45 2.52
N GLU A 602 26.05 -0.15 2.38
CA GLU A 602 26.67 0.92 3.19
C GLU A 602 26.20 0.85 4.65
N ASP A 603 24.92 0.54 4.86
CA ASP A 603 24.38 0.37 6.21
C ASP A 603 24.98 -0.86 6.92
N ILE A 604 25.17 -1.96 6.19
CA ILE A 604 25.83 -3.17 6.72
C ILE A 604 27.30 -2.88 7.05
N LEU A 605 28.02 -2.16 6.17
CA LEU A 605 29.40 -1.73 6.43
C LEU A 605 29.50 -0.82 7.65
N ALA A 606 28.61 0.18 7.75
CA ALA A 606 28.55 1.06 8.90
C ALA A 606 28.27 0.30 10.19
N ALA A 607 27.34 -0.66 10.14
CA ALA A 607 27.00 -1.49 11.28
C ALA A 607 28.18 -2.36 11.78
N ILE A 608 28.93 -2.98 10.86
CA ILE A 608 30.11 -3.79 11.23
C ILE A 608 31.26 -2.93 11.77
N LYS A 609 31.40 -1.70 11.30
CA LYS A 609 32.45 -0.78 11.76
C LYS A 609 32.15 -0.12 13.12
N MET A 610 30.89 -0.14 13.55
CA MET A 610 30.49 0.52 14.77
C MET A 610 31.08 -0.17 16.00
N SER A 611 31.65 0.63 16.91
CA SER A 611 32.31 0.16 18.13
C SER A 611 31.63 0.75 19.38
N PRO A 612 31.29 -0.10 20.39
CA PRO A 612 30.75 0.38 21.67
C PRO A 612 31.70 1.33 22.43
N ARG A 613 33.00 1.30 22.13
CA ARG A 613 34.00 2.22 22.70
C ARG A 613 33.90 3.63 22.14
N GLY A 614 33.02 3.88 21.16
CA GLY A 614 32.99 5.12 20.40
C GLY A 614 34.06 5.17 19.30
N ASN A 615 33.91 6.05 18.35
CA ASN A 615 34.97 6.30 17.36
C ASN A 615 36.14 6.97 18.07
N VAL A 616 37.24 6.26 18.22
CA VAL A 616 38.55 6.80 18.55
C VAL A 616 39.13 7.48 17.32
#